data_e358bba38d71b6ac14eb3c667435cd96
#
_entry.id   e358bba38d71b6ac14eb3c667435cd96
#
_cell.length_a   1.000
_cell.length_b   1.000
_cell.length_c   1.000
_cell.angle_alpha   90.00
_cell.angle_beta   90.00
_cell.angle_gamma   90.00
#
_symmetry.space_group_name_H-M   'P 1'
#
loop_
_entity.id
_entity.type
_entity.pdbx_description
1 polymer ?
#
loop_
_entity_poly.entity_id
_entity_poly.type
_entity_poly.pdbx_seq_one_letter_code
_entity_poly.pdbx_strand_id
1 'polypeptide(L)'
;VRALSYASGSKFPSGGKCTAGYCIANEKAEPLMQKIVQHLTICDNEATGLQYEILAAQLPSMNKRIHDAYINTREFVNFIKEILPEAKINFVSEELANEGFTPSVFSLDLPTRGSTDEEREAYKRTLNHKLIKLMINEIPNESKYCVSYGQLKGCYWTIPATSTQGTTKEGDKDYIA
;
A
#
# COMPACT_ATOMS: atom_id res chain seq x y z
N VAL A 1 -16.43 -19.18 15.65
CA VAL A 1 -16.74 -18.14 14.65
C VAL A 1 -16.44 -18.70 13.26
N ARG A 2 -17.28 -18.42 12.28
CA ARG A 2 -16.98 -18.62 10.85
C ARG A 2 -16.09 -17.49 10.39
N ALA A 3 -14.94 -17.80 9.80
CA ALA A 3 -13.99 -16.80 9.36
C ALA A 3 -13.54 -17.09 7.93
N LEU A 4 -13.50 -16.03 7.14
CA LEU A 4 -13.00 -16.04 5.78
C LEU A 4 -12.11 -14.80 5.61
N SER A 5 -10.89 -15.01 5.10
CA SER A 5 -9.94 -13.96 4.79
C SER A 5 -9.66 -13.97 3.30
N TYR A 6 -9.56 -12.79 2.72
CA TYR A 6 -9.20 -12.64 1.30
C TYR A 6 -8.22 -11.49 1.13
N ALA A 7 -7.39 -11.58 0.12
CA ALA A 7 -6.46 -10.53 -0.20
C ALA A 7 -6.16 -10.48 -1.71
N SER A 8 -5.75 -9.29 -2.16
CA SER A 8 -5.19 -9.14 -3.50
C SER A 8 -3.84 -9.84 -3.57
N GLY A 9 -3.71 -10.76 -4.52
CA GLY A 9 -2.43 -11.41 -4.83
C GLY A 9 -1.49 -10.55 -5.66
N SER A 10 -1.97 -9.43 -6.21
CA SER A 10 -1.18 -8.57 -7.10
C SER A 10 -0.18 -7.66 -6.39
N LYS A 11 -0.16 -7.63 -5.08
CA LYS A 11 0.74 -6.85 -4.24
C LYS A 11 1.86 -7.75 -3.68
N PHE A 12 2.10 -7.69 -2.39
CA PHE A 12 3.11 -8.50 -1.71
C PHE A 12 3.04 -10.01 -1.99
N PRO A 13 1.86 -10.65 -2.12
CA PRO A 13 1.82 -12.08 -2.40
C PRO A 13 2.53 -12.48 -3.66
N SER A 14 2.34 -11.78 -4.78
CA SER A 14 3.03 -12.07 -6.04
C SER A 14 4.28 -11.22 -6.26
N GLY A 15 4.56 -10.25 -5.38
CA GLY A 15 5.59 -9.25 -5.61
C GLY A 15 5.33 -8.36 -6.83
N GLY A 16 4.06 -8.10 -7.15
CA GLY A 16 3.66 -7.30 -8.30
C GLY A 16 3.81 -8.00 -9.65
N LYS A 17 4.05 -9.32 -9.67
CA LYS A 17 4.35 -10.06 -10.90
C LYS A 17 3.13 -10.59 -11.64
N CYS A 18 1.98 -10.70 -10.97
CA CYS A 18 0.72 -11.10 -11.61
C CYS A 18 -0.48 -10.48 -10.92
N THR A 19 -1.58 -10.37 -11.66
CA THR A 19 -2.88 -10.05 -11.10
C THR A 19 -3.55 -11.34 -10.64
N ALA A 20 -3.80 -11.45 -9.34
CA ALA A 20 -4.47 -12.59 -8.75
C ALA A 20 -5.11 -12.18 -7.41
N GLY A 21 -5.86 -13.07 -6.82
CA GLY A 21 -6.37 -12.97 -5.46
C GLY A 21 -6.35 -14.32 -4.79
N TYR A 22 -6.47 -14.34 -3.48
CA TYR A 22 -6.68 -15.58 -2.75
C TYR A 22 -7.68 -15.39 -1.62
N CYS A 23 -8.29 -16.49 -1.27
CA CYS A 23 -9.26 -16.55 -0.20
C CYS A 23 -8.94 -17.77 0.68
N ILE A 24 -8.97 -17.57 1.99
CA ILE A 24 -8.72 -18.62 2.99
C ILE A 24 -9.92 -18.68 3.92
N ALA A 25 -10.46 -19.86 4.12
CA ALA A 25 -11.54 -20.10 5.05
C ALA A 25 -11.07 -20.99 6.20
N ASN A 26 -11.58 -20.75 7.39
CA ASN A 26 -11.46 -21.74 8.45
C ASN A 26 -12.48 -22.88 8.24
N GLU A 27 -12.28 -24.00 8.93
CA GLU A 27 -13.08 -25.20 8.83
C GLU A 27 -14.60 -24.93 8.93
N LYS A 28 -15.00 -24.01 9.83
CA LYS A 28 -16.41 -23.64 10.01
C LYS A 28 -17.00 -22.85 8.86
N ALA A 29 -16.17 -22.26 8.01
CA ALA A 29 -16.57 -21.50 6.82
C ALA A 29 -16.44 -22.32 5.52
N GLU A 30 -16.06 -23.59 5.58
CA GLU A 30 -15.92 -24.49 4.44
C GLU A 30 -17.15 -24.51 3.51
N PRO A 31 -18.41 -24.58 4.01
CA PRO A 31 -19.57 -24.55 3.13
C PRO A 31 -19.70 -23.24 2.31
N LEU A 32 -19.16 -22.13 2.83
CA LEU A 32 -19.11 -20.87 2.09
C LEU A 32 -18.00 -20.91 1.03
N MET A 33 -16.84 -21.47 1.39
CA MET A 33 -15.73 -21.61 0.45
C MET A 33 -16.12 -22.47 -0.74
N GLN A 34 -16.84 -23.56 -0.55
CA GLN A 34 -17.34 -24.41 -1.64
C GLN A 34 -18.24 -23.61 -2.61
N LYS A 35 -19.10 -22.73 -2.11
CA LYS A 35 -19.92 -21.86 -2.98
C LYS A 35 -19.04 -20.88 -3.76
N ILE A 36 -18.01 -20.32 -3.14
CA ILE A 36 -17.07 -19.43 -3.81
C ILE A 36 -16.36 -20.16 -4.95
N VAL A 37 -15.86 -21.37 -4.70
CA VAL A 37 -15.22 -22.20 -5.73
C VAL A 37 -16.17 -22.49 -6.89
N GLN A 38 -17.41 -22.86 -6.61
CA GLN A 38 -18.43 -23.07 -7.65
C GLN A 38 -18.64 -21.81 -8.51
N HIS A 39 -18.73 -20.64 -7.88
CA HIS A 39 -18.86 -19.38 -8.59
C HIS A 39 -17.63 -19.04 -9.45
N LEU A 40 -16.42 -19.27 -8.95
CA LEU A 40 -15.19 -19.08 -9.72
C LEU A 40 -15.19 -19.92 -10.98
N THR A 41 -15.57 -21.20 -10.89
CA THR A 41 -15.66 -22.11 -12.03
C THR A 41 -16.74 -21.67 -13.04
N ILE A 42 -17.93 -21.30 -12.55
CA ILE A 42 -19.04 -20.85 -13.42
C ILE A 42 -18.67 -19.56 -14.17
N CYS A 43 -17.96 -18.64 -13.51
CA CYS A 43 -17.59 -17.35 -14.07
C CYS A 43 -16.27 -17.37 -14.83
N ASP A 44 -15.58 -18.51 -14.92
CA ASP A 44 -14.24 -18.65 -15.51
C ASP A 44 -13.23 -17.65 -14.92
N ASN A 45 -13.28 -17.49 -13.58
CA ASN A 45 -12.44 -16.57 -12.82
C ASN A 45 -11.37 -17.29 -11.97
N GLU A 46 -11.10 -18.53 -12.26
CA GLU A 46 -10.02 -19.28 -11.61
C GLU A 46 -8.65 -18.76 -12.07
N ALA A 47 -7.67 -18.83 -11.18
CA ALA A 47 -6.32 -18.43 -11.52
C ALA A 47 -5.73 -19.40 -12.57
N THR A 48 -4.98 -18.85 -13.51
CA THR A 48 -4.27 -19.61 -14.52
C THR A 48 -3.07 -20.36 -13.93
N GLY A 49 -2.57 -21.39 -14.63
CA GLY A 49 -1.36 -22.12 -14.22
C GLY A 49 -0.17 -21.19 -13.95
N LEU A 50 0.05 -20.19 -14.81
CA LEU A 50 1.13 -19.22 -14.63
C LEU A 50 0.95 -18.37 -13.35
N GLN A 51 -0.28 -17.97 -13.03
CA GLN A 51 -0.55 -17.23 -11.79
C GLN A 51 -0.29 -18.10 -10.54
N TYR A 52 -0.64 -19.38 -10.58
CA TYR A 52 -0.32 -20.33 -9.52
C TYR A 52 1.20 -20.50 -9.34
N GLU A 53 1.96 -20.66 -10.41
CA GLU A 53 3.40 -20.77 -10.36
C GLU A 53 4.06 -19.54 -9.74
N ILE A 54 3.63 -18.33 -10.16
CA ILE A 54 4.15 -17.08 -9.61
C ILE A 54 3.83 -16.95 -8.13
N LEU A 55 2.59 -17.23 -7.73
CA LEU A 55 2.19 -17.17 -6.31
C LEU A 55 2.96 -18.21 -5.48
N ALA A 56 3.07 -19.44 -5.95
CA ALA A 56 3.82 -20.50 -5.27
C ALA A 56 5.29 -20.12 -5.06
N ALA A 57 5.91 -19.46 -6.04
CA ALA A 57 7.29 -19.00 -5.93
C ALA A 57 7.46 -17.80 -4.99
N GLN A 58 6.47 -16.91 -4.87
CA GLN A 58 6.59 -15.66 -4.13
C GLN A 58 6.06 -15.72 -2.69
N LEU A 59 4.99 -16.48 -2.44
CA LEU A 59 4.34 -16.58 -1.12
C LEU A 59 5.29 -16.96 0.02
N PRO A 60 6.24 -17.92 -0.14
CA PRO A 60 7.13 -18.30 0.96
C PRO A 60 7.96 -17.16 1.53
N SER A 61 8.31 -16.15 0.72
CA SER A 61 9.08 -14.98 1.15
C SER A 61 8.22 -13.79 1.56
N MET A 62 6.90 -13.89 1.47
CA MET A 62 6.00 -12.75 1.63
C MET A 62 6.14 -12.05 2.99
N ASN A 63 6.10 -12.81 4.07
CA ASN A 63 6.19 -12.24 5.42
C ASN A 63 7.52 -11.54 5.65
N LYS A 64 8.63 -12.13 5.18
CA LYS A 64 9.94 -11.47 5.25
C LYS A 64 9.95 -10.17 4.47
N ARG A 65 9.40 -10.14 3.26
CA ARG A 65 9.35 -8.94 2.42
C ARG A 65 8.50 -7.83 3.02
N ILE A 66 7.37 -8.20 3.65
CA ILE A 66 6.53 -7.24 4.39
C ILE A 66 7.31 -6.65 5.55
N HIS A 67 8.00 -7.49 6.33
CA HIS A 67 8.79 -7.03 7.46
C HIS A 67 9.97 -6.14 7.03
N ASP A 68 10.72 -6.53 6.01
CA ASP A 68 11.83 -5.74 5.48
C ASP A 68 11.34 -4.37 4.97
N ALA A 69 10.19 -4.34 4.27
CA ALA A 69 9.59 -3.10 3.82
C ALA A 69 9.16 -2.19 4.99
N TYR A 70 8.63 -2.77 6.06
CA TYR A 70 8.29 -2.03 7.27
C TYR A 70 9.54 -1.40 7.91
N ILE A 71 10.63 -2.16 8.08
CA ILE A 71 11.88 -1.64 8.67
C ILE A 71 12.41 -0.46 7.85
N ASN A 72 12.51 -0.62 6.53
CA ASN A 72 12.96 0.46 5.64
C ASN A 72 12.05 1.69 5.73
N THR A 73 10.74 1.49 5.81
CA THR A 73 9.78 2.58 5.93
C THR A 73 9.93 3.31 7.26
N ARG A 74 10.15 2.58 8.36
CA ARG A 74 10.37 3.18 9.68
C ARG A 74 11.65 4.02 9.71
N GLU A 75 12.75 3.51 9.16
CA GLU A 75 13.99 4.26 9.05
C GLU A 75 13.78 5.56 8.26
N PHE A 76 13.07 5.47 7.13
CA PHE A 76 12.75 6.64 6.30
C PHE A 76 11.86 7.64 7.03
N VAL A 77 10.82 7.19 7.72
CA VAL A 77 9.96 8.05 8.54
C VAL A 77 10.74 8.74 9.65
N ASN A 78 11.62 8.02 10.34
CA ASN A 78 12.48 8.60 11.39
C ASN A 78 13.43 9.65 10.82
N PHE A 79 14.02 9.39 9.67
CA PHE A 79 14.87 10.37 8.98
C PHE A 79 14.09 11.64 8.60
N ILE A 80 12.86 11.51 8.05
CA ILE A 80 12.03 12.68 7.76
C ILE A 80 11.72 13.47 9.03
N LYS A 81 11.39 12.82 10.13
CA LYS A 81 11.11 13.48 11.41
C LYS A 81 12.33 14.22 11.98
N GLU A 82 13.52 13.70 11.73
CA GLU A 82 14.77 14.34 12.16
C GLU A 82 15.05 15.62 11.36
N ILE A 83 14.89 15.59 10.04
CA ILE A 83 15.19 16.74 9.18
C ILE A 83 14.04 17.75 9.06
N LEU A 84 12.80 17.32 9.30
CA LEU A 84 11.59 18.13 9.25
C LEU A 84 10.72 17.87 10.49
N PRO A 85 11.13 18.34 11.67
CA PRO A 85 10.43 18.06 12.93
C PRO A 85 8.97 18.54 12.95
N GLU A 86 8.64 19.56 12.14
CA GLU A 86 7.30 20.10 11.99
C GLU A 86 6.40 19.29 11.05
N ALA A 87 6.95 18.32 10.33
CA ALA A 87 6.15 17.49 9.42
C ALA A 87 5.19 16.59 10.17
N LYS A 88 3.94 16.59 9.78
CA LYS A 88 2.93 15.69 10.34
C LYS A 88 2.97 14.39 9.57
N ILE A 89 3.44 13.35 10.22
CA ILE A 89 3.53 12.01 9.64
C ILE A 89 2.61 11.08 10.44
N ASN A 90 1.69 10.41 9.73
CA ASN A 90 0.91 9.31 10.28
C ASN A 90 1.57 8.00 9.88
N PHE A 91 2.07 7.30 10.85
CA PHE A 91 2.66 5.97 10.72
C PHE A 91 2.32 5.12 11.95
N VAL A 92 2.45 3.83 11.85
CA VAL A 92 2.14 2.90 12.94
C VAL A 92 2.98 3.21 14.19
N SER A 93 2.35 3.16 15.35
CA SER A 93 3.05 3.29 16.63
C SER A 93 3.95 2.08 16.91
N GLU A 94 4.89 2.23 17.83
CA GLU A 94 5.77 1.12 18.24
C GLU A 94 5.00 0.02 18.95
N GLU A 95 4.00 0.38 19.76
CA GLU A 95 3.16 -0.59 20.46
C GLU A 95 2.44 -1.50 19.46
N LEU A 96 1.76 -0.90 18.47
CA LEU A 96 1.07 -1.66 17.44
C LEU A 96 2.03 -2.47 16.56
N ALA A 97 3.22 -1.95 16.28
CA ALA A 97 4.22 -2.70 15.53
C ALA A 97 4.71 -3.93 16.30
N ASN A 98 4.87 -3.83 17.61
CA ASN A 98 5.23 -4.95 18.48
C ASN A 98 4.10 -5.99 18.57
N GLU A 99 2.85 -5.61 18.35
CA GLU A 99 1.71 -6.51 18.19
C GLU A 99 1.63 -7.19 16.81
N GLY A 100 2.55 -6.84 15.89
CA GLY A 100 2.63 -7.43 14.55
C GLY A 100 2.02 -6.59 13.43
N PHE A 101 1.56 -5.36 13.71
CA PHE A 101 1.09 -4.44 12.67
C PHE A 101 2.28 -3.73 12.03
N THR A 102 2.74 -4.24 10.90
CA THR A 102 3.96 -3.78 10.22
C THR A 102 3.68 -3.24 8.81
N PRO A 103 2.97 -2.10 8.68
CA PRO A 103 2.70 -1.49 7.38
C PRO A 103 3.98 -0.86 6.80
N SER A 104 4.06 -0.82 5.49
CA SER A 104 5.09 -0.11 4.74
C SER A 104 4.57 1.16 4.07
N VAL A 105 3.49 1.71 4.60
CA VAL A 105 2.83 2.92 4.09
C VAL A 105 2.70 3.93 5.22
N PHE A 106 2.99 5.18 4.93
CA PHE A 106 2.73 6.30 5.83
C PHE A 106 2.12 7.46 5.06
N SER A 107 1.48 8.38 5.74
CA SER A 107 1.05 9.63 5.14
C SER A 107 1.88 10.80 5.66
N LEU A 108 2.27 11.68 4.75
CA LEU A 108 2.96 12.92 5.02
C LEU A 108 2.00 14.09 4.75
N ASP A 109 1.67 14.83 5.79
CA ASP A 109 0.87 16.04 5.67
C ASP A 109 1.81 17.23 5.54
N LEU A 110 1.88 17.80 4.33
CA LEU A 110 2.74 18.92 4.03
C LEU A 110 2.17 20.24 4.55
N PRO A 111 3.02 21.23 4.87
CA PRO A 111 2.55 22.53 5.34
C PRO A 111 1.66 23.21 4.32
N THR A 112 0.66 23.94 4.80
CA THR A 112 -0.28 24.67 3.96
C THR A 112 -0.08 26.18 4.08
N ARG A 113 -0.42 26.92 3.04
CA ARG A 113 -0.47 28.38 3.02
C ARG A 113 -1.71 28.83 2.28
N GLY A 114 -2.34 29.89 2.80
CA GLY A 114 -3.54 30.49 2.21
C GLY A 114 -4.52 30.96 3.27
N SER A 115 -5.40 31.86 2.88
CA SER A 115 -6.43 32.46 3.72
C SER A 115 -7.74 31.66 3.72
N THR A 116 -8.03 31.00 2.62
CA THR A 116 -9.18 30.12 2.45
C THR A 116 -8.77 28.64 2.39
N ASP A 117 -9.73 27.74 2.53
CA ASP A 117 -9.48 26.31 2.44
C ASP A 117 -9.04 25.91 1.02
N GLU A 118 -9.64 26.53 0.02
CA GLU A 118 -9.31 26.31 -1.39
C GLU A 118 -7.86 26.73 -1.69
N GLU A 119 -7.41 27.87 -1.16
CA GLU A 119 -6.02 28.34 -1.32
C GLU A 119 -5.03 27.38 -0.63
N ARG A 120 -5.36 26.91 0.57
CA ARG A 120 -4.53 25.97 1.32
C ARG A 120 -4.42 24.63 0.59
N GLU A 121 -5.52 24.09 0.08
CA GLU A 121 -5.53 22.87 -0.72
C GLU A 121 -4.75 23.02 -2.04
N ALA A 122 -4.93 24.13 -2.75
CA ALA A 122 -4.18 24.40 -3.98
C ALA A 122 -2.66 24.50 -3.73
N TYR A 123 -2.27 25.13 -2.63
CA TYR A 123 -0.87 25.21 -2.22
C TYR A 123 -0.29 23.84 -1.91
N LYS A 124 -0.98 23.05 -1.06
CA LYS A 124 -0.59 21.69 -0.68
C LYS A 124 -0.44 20.80 -1.91
N ARG A 125 -1.41 20.83 -2.82
CA ARG A 125 -1.38 20.05 -4.06
C ARG A 125 -0.20 20.42 -4.96
N THR A 126 0.10 21.71 -5.07
CA THR A 126 1.28 22.21 -5.80
C THR A 126 2.57 21.73 -5.16
N LEU A 127 2.67 21.78 -3.84
CA LEU A 127 3.84 21.35 -3.09
C LEU A 127 4.07 19.84 -3.23
N ASN A 128 3.00 19.04 -3.16
CA ASN A 128 3.05 17.60 -3.36
C ASN A 128 3.55 17.22 -4.76
N HIS A 129 3.01 17.84 -5.80
CA HIS A 129 3.50 17.63 -7.17
C HIS A 129 4.97 17.99 -7.33
N LYS A 130 5.39 19.09 -6.71
CA LYS A 130 6.79 19.51 -6.74
C LYS A 130 7.70 18.50 -6.04
N LEU A 131 7.31 18.02 -4.87
CA LEU A 131 8.04 16.97 -4.12
C LEU A 131 8.18 15.70 -4.95
N ILE A 132 7.07 15.18 -5.47
CA ILE A 132 7.06 13.96 -6.28
C ILE A 132 7.96 14.13 -7.51
N LYS A 133 7.87 15.27 -8.19
CA LYS A 133 8.71 15.56 -9.36
C LYS A 133 10.19 15.62 -9.02
N LEU A 134 10.56 16.22 -7.89
CA LEU A 134 11.94 16.24 -7.41
C LEU A 134 12.44 14.83 -7.11
N MET A 135 11.66 14.04 -6.37
CA MET A 135 12.02 12.65 -6.03
C MET A 135 12.26 11.79 -7.27
N ILE A 136 11.38 11.90 -8.28
CA ILE A 136 11.52 11.13 -9.52
C ILE A 136 12.73 11.60 -10.34
N ASN A 137 13.05 12.90 -10.32
CA ASN A 137 14.18 13.43 -11.08
C ASN A 137 15.53 13.13 -10.42
N GLU A 138 15.62 13.26 -9.09
CA GLU A 138 16.88 13.09 -8.36
C GLU A 138 17.22 11.62 -8.12
N ILE A 139 16.21 10.77 -7.90
CA ILE A 139 16.39 9.34 -7.59
C ILE A 139 15.44 8.47 -8.46
N PRO A 140 15.59 8.50 -9.80
CA PRO A 140 14.64 7.88 -10.72
C PRO A 140 14.57 6.36 -10.64
N ASN A 141 15.59 5.72 -10.11
CA ASN A 141 15.60 4.26 -9.93
C ASN A 141 14.88 3.82 -8.66
N GLU A 142 14.91 4.66 -7.62
CA GLU A 142 14.41 4.36 -6.28
C GLU A 142 13.02 4.95 -6.04
N SER A 143 12.63 5.98 -6.80
CA SER A 143 11.36 6.69 -6.60
C SER A 143 10.51 6.68 -7.86
N LYS A 144 9.20 6.40 -7.69
CA LYS A 144 8.23 6.38 -8.79
C LYS A 144 6.89 6.95 -8.33
N TYR A 145 6.23 7.65 -9.23
CA TYR A 145 4.83 7.98 -9.07
C TYR A 145 3.97 6.76 -9.45
N CYS A 146 3.11 6.34 -8.54
CA CYS A 146 2.26 5.18 -8.76
C CYS A 146 0.93 5.34 -8.02
N VAL A 147 -0.13 4.82 -8.61
CA VAL A 147 -1.47 4.78 -8.01
C VAL A 147 -1.71 3.51 -7.18
N SER A 148 -0.73 2.63 -7.10
CA SER A 148 -0.81 1.33 -6.42
C SER A 148 0.51 1.02 -5.73
N TYR A 149 0.46 0.33 -4.61
CA TYR A 149 1.61 -0.01 -3.76
C TYR A 149 1.73 -1.54 -3.54
N GLY A 150 2.75 -1.97 -2.81
CA GLY A 150 3.03 -3.38 -2.51
C GLY A 150 4.01 -4.01 -3.49
N GLN A 151 4.81 -3.20 -4.14
CA GLN A 151 5.89 -3.64 -5.03
C GLN A 151 7.19 -3.84 -4.25
N LEU A 152 8.16 -4.52 -4.87
CA LEU A 152 9.30 -5.05 -4.13
C LEU A 152 10.46 -4.09 -3.96
N LYS A 153 10.50 -2.96 -4.68
CA LYS A 153 11.65 -2.06 -4.68
C LYS A 153 11.22 -0.61 -4.83
N GLY A 154 11.89 0.26 -4.10
CA GLY A 154 11.77 1.69 -4.20
C GLY A 154 10.68 2.31 -3.36
N CYS A 155 10.55 3.60 -3.46
CA CYS A 155 9.55 4.43 -2.82
C CYS A 155 8.51 4.86 -3.85
N TYR A 156 7.24 4.63 -3.55
CA TYR A 156 6.14 4.96 -4.44
C TYR A 156 5.33 6.11 -3.85
N TRP A 157 5.19 7.16 -4.63
CA TRP A 157 4.50 8.37 -4.25
C TRP A 157 3.13 8.43 -4.89
N THR A 158 2.11 8.79 -4.13
CA THR A 158 0.77 9.00 -4.66
C THR A 158 0.08 10.17 -3.96
N ILE A 159 -0.80 10.83 -4.68
CA ILE A 159 -1.73 11.81 -4.13
C ILE A 159 -3.10 11.13 -4.09
N PRO A 160 -3.78 11.07 -2.94
CA PRO A 160 -5.01 10.29 -2.78
C PRO A 160 -6.10 10.64 -3.79
N ALA A 161 -6.22 11.90 -4.16
CA ALA A 161 -7.21 12.35 -5.15
C ALA A 161 -7.01 11.75 -6.56
N THR A 162 -5.82 11.22 -6.85
CA THR A 162 -5.48 10.57 -8.12
C THR A 162 -5.34 9.05 -8.00
N SER A 163 -5.37 8.53 -6.78
CA SER A 163 -5.31 7.10 -6.53
C SER A 163 -6.65 6.43 -6.80
N THR A 164 -6.64 5.28 -7.46
CA THR A 164 -7.82 4.45 -7.65
C THR A 164 -8.20 3.64 -6.41
N GLN A 165 -7.35 3.66 -5.39
CA GLN A 165 -7.50 2.88 -4.16
C GLN A 165 -7.67 3.79 -2.95
N GLY A 166 -8.87 3.89 -2.46
CA GLY A 166 -9.14 4.48 -1.16
C GLY A 166 -9.11 5.99 -1.10
N THR A 167 -9.52 6.67 -2.15
CA THR A 167 -9.86 8.07 -2.05
C THR A 167 -11.00 8.25 -1.06
N THR A 168 -10.69 8.83 0.05
CA THR A 168 -11.71 9.31 0.96
C THR A 168 -12.17 10.67 0.48
N LYS A 169 -13.46 10.87 0.43
CA LYS A 169 -14.05 12.17 0.09
C LYS A 169 -13.80 13.23 1.17
N GLU A 170 -13.33 12.83 2.32
CA GLU A 170 -13.12 13.69 3.47
C GLU A 170 -11.64 13.73 3.84
N GLY A 171 -11.06 14.91 3.70
CA GLY A 171 -9.71 15.20 4.09
C GLY A 171 -8.69 14.53 3.18
N ASP A 172 -8.35 15.23 2.12
CA ASP A 172 -7.25 14.88 1.23
C ASP A 172 -5.95 14.76 2.03
N LYS A 173 -5.71 13.57 2.52
CA LYS A 173 -4.41 13.20 3.07
C LYS A 173 -3.58 12.65 1.94
N ASP A 174 -2.44 13.21 1.73
CA ASP A 174 -1.48 12.67 0.78
C ASP A 174 -0.80 11.44 1.40
N TYR A 175 -0.76 10.36 0.66
CA TYR A 175 -0.13 9.13 1.09
C TYR A 175 1.14 8.89 0.31
N ILE A 176 2.13 8.40 1.02
CA ILE A 176 3.39 7.91 0.48
C ILE A 176 3.45 6.42 0.76
N ALA A 177 3.65 5.63 -0.26
CA ALA A 177 3.69 4.17 -0.20
C ALA A 177 5.03 3.62 -0.65
#